data_c69fa870b4252b82f476b688f520005f
#
_entry.id   c69fa870b4252b82f476b688f520005f
#
_cell.length_a   1.000
_cell.length_b   1.000
_cell.length_c   1.000
_cell.angle_alpha   90.00
_cell.angle_beta   90.00
_cell.angle_gamma   90.00
#
_symmetry.space_group_name_H-M   'P 1'
#
loop_
_entity.id
_entity.type
_entity.pdbx_description
1 polymer ?
#
loop_
_entity_poly.entity_id
_entity_poly.type
_entity_poly.pdbx_seq_one_letter_code
_entity_poly.pdbx_strand_id
1 'polypeptide(L)'
;MTEGISEVWYACYGSNIKEERFLCYISGGTPPGALKHFLGCSDKTEPKESGSISIPHEMYFAKESPTWNGGGICFLHPEKDENIETLGRRYLITSGQFVDLVRQELKFEGEIHIDFEELIEKGYYDCMSDGRYGMLLYLGEIEGKPVVTFTSETYLEHEINKPDEAYLSTIIKGLQEIYDLEEQQLHRYLHKKTGVNSKIHEDELFELIKKAS
;
A
#
# COMPACT_ATOMS: atom_id res chain seq x y z
N MET A 1 -24.79 -15.05 -17.44
CA MET A 1 -23.78 -14.01 -17.64
C MET A 1 -23.45 -13.54 -16.23
N THR A 2 -22.35 -14.01 -15.70
CA THR A 2 -21.81 -13.47 -14.43
C THR A 2 -21.49 -12.01 -14.70
N GLU A 3 -22.20 -11.08 -14.03
CA GLU A 3 -21.78 -9.68 -14.04
C GLU A 3 -20.37 -9.65 -13.46
N GLY A 4 -19.39 -9.23 -14.26
CA GLY A 4 -17.99 -9.14 -13.81
C GLY A 4 -17.86 -8.21 -12.61
N ILE A 5 -16.85 -8.41 -11.80
CA ILE A 5 -16.56 -7.59 -10.60
C ILE A 5 -16.37 -6.13 -11.02
N SER A 6 -17.31 -5.27 -10.61
CA SER A 6 -17.32 -3.85 -10.96
C SER A 6 -16.62 -2.97 -9.93
N GLU A 7 -16.55 -3.42 -8.68
CA GLU A 7 -15.98 -2.69 -7.54
C GLU A 7 -15.12 -3.59 -6.67
N VAL A 8 -14.07 -3.02 -6.10
CA VAL A 8 -13.17 -3.69 -5.17
C VAL A 8 -12.83 -2.77 -4.00
N TRP A 9 -12.54 -3.35 -2.85
CA TRP A 9 -11.85 -2.67 -1.77
C TRP A 9 -10.34 -2.76 -2.00
N TYR A 10 -9.71 -1.65 -2.36
CA TYR A 10 -8.24 -1.57 -2.38
C TYR A 10 -7.72 -1.36 -0.96
N ALA A 11 -6.95 -2.30 -0.44
CA ALA A 11 -6.29 -2.20 0.86
C ALA A 11 -4.84 -1.71 0.68
N CYS A 12 -4.53 -0.51 1.16
CA CYS A 12 -3.17 0.03 1.14
C CYS A 12 -2.54 -0.01 2.54
N TYR A 13 -1.24 -0.20 2.58
CA TYR A 13 -0.42 -0.36 3.80
C TYR A 13 0.84 0.53 3.81
N GLY A 14 1.08 1.24 2.70
CA GLY A 14 2.20 2.17 2.53
C GLY A 14 1.74 3.62 2.48
N SER A 15 2.42 4.45 1.70
CA SER A 15 2.15 5.90 1.64
C SER A 15 0.74 6.27 1.16
N ASN A 16 0.01 5.35 0.51
CA ASN A 16 -1.37 5.56 0.07
C ASN A 16 -2.38 5.51 1.24
N ILE A 17 -1.96 5.14 2.47
CA ILE A 17 -2.78 5.34 3.68
C ILE A 17 -3.11 6.83 3.84
N LYS A 18 -2.19 7.73 3.49
CA LYS A 18 -2.43 9.17 3.42
C LYS A 18 -3.39 9.48 2.25
N GLU A 19 -4.63 9.91 2.58
CA GLU A 19 -5.70 10.06 1.60
C GLU A 19 -5.35 11.02 0.47
N GLU A 20 -4.87 12.21 0.81
CA GLU A 20 -4.46 13.22 -0.17
C GLU A 20 -3.46 12.69 -1.21
N ARG A 21 -2.54 11.81 -0.76
CA ARG A 21 -1.61 11.15 -1.68
C ARG A 21 -2.30 10.12 -2.56
N PHE A 22 -3.19 9.31 -1.99
CA PHE A 22 -3.93 8.31 -2.75
C PHE A 22 -4.82 8.96 -3.82
N LEU A 23 -5.49 10.06 -3.50
CA LEU A 23 -6.32 10.79 -4.45
C LEU A 23 -5.53 11.29 -5.67
N CYS A 24 -4.23 11.54 -5.56
CA CYS A 24 -3.39 11.84 -6.73
C CYS A 24 -3.27 10.65 -7.71
N TYR A 25 -3.35 9.40 -7.23
CA TYR A 25 -3.42 8.23 -8.13
C TYR A 25 -4.75 8.15 -8.85
N ILE A 26 -5.85 8.61 -8.25
CA ILE A 26 -7.18 8.59 -8.84
C ILE A 26 -7.38 9.78 -9.78
N SER A 27 -7.27 10.99 -9.26
CA SER A 27 -7.61 12.22 -9.99
C SER A 27 -6.46 12.77 -10.84
N GLY A 28 -5.23 12.33 -10.57
CA GLY A 28 -4.01 12.96 -11.06
C GLY A 28 -3.55 14.10 -10.14
N GLY A 29 -2.34 14.59 -10.37
CA GLY A 29 -1.79 15.71 -9.59
C GLY A 29 -0.46 15.38 -8.94
N THR A 30 0.00 16.29 -8.09
CA THR A 30 1.26 16.16 -7.36
C THR A 30 0.97 16.20 -5.86
N PRO A 31 1.27 15.13 -5.10
CA PRO A 31 1.10 15.16 -3.66
C PRO A 31 1.93 16.27 -3.02
N PRO A 32 1.46 16.89 -1.93
CA PRO A 32 2.21 17.91 -1.23
C PRO A 32 3.63 17.45 -0.86
N GLY A 33 4.62 18.28 -1.16
CA GLY A 33 6.03 17.99 -0.90
C GLY A 33 6.67 16.97 -1.86
N ALA A 34 5.94 16.42 -2.82
CA ALA A 34 6.49 15.50 -3.82
C ALA A 34 6.85 16.22 -5.12
N LEU A 35 7.86 15.69 -5.83
CA LEU A 35 8.22 16.15 -7.18
C LEU A 35 7.49 15.37 -8.28
N LYS A 36 7.00 14.17 -7.94
CA LYS A 36 6.36 13.29 -8.93
C LYS A 36 4.91 13.72 -9.16
N HIS A 37 4.59 13.96 -10.44
CA HIS A 37 3.21 14.14 -10.91
C HIS A 37 2.62 12.79 -11.30
N PHE A 38 1.37 12.54 -10.87
CA PHE A 38 0.58 11.36 -11.24
C PHE A 38 -0.40 11.73 -12.35
N LEU A 39 -0.59 10.84 -13.32
CA LEU A 39 -1.54 11.04 -14.42
C LEU A 39 -2.99 10.84 -13.97
N GLY A 40 -3.19 10.05 -12.92
CA GLY A 40 -4.49 9.61 -12.45
C GLY A 40 -5.02 8.40 -13.22
N CYS A 41 -6.16 7.90 -12.76
CA CYS A 41 -6.92 6.85 -13.42
C CYS A 41 -7.69 7.40 -14.64
N SER A 42 -8.15 6.52 -15.51
CA SER A 42 -9.07 6.86 -16.61
C SER A 42 -10.41 7.35 -16.06
N ASP A 43 -10.95 6.65 -15.05
CA ASP A 43 -12.06 7.11 -14.23
C ASP A 43 -11.51 7.90 -13.03
N LYS A 44 -11.80 9.19 -12.96
CA LYS A 44 -11.31 10.12 -11.93
C LYS A 44 -12.31 10.37 -10.81
N THR A 45 -13.36 9.57 -10.72
CA THR A 45 -14.32 9.69 -9.62
C THR A 45 -13.62 9.32 -8.30
N GLU A 46 -13.93 10.04 -7.25
CA GLU A 46 -13.39 9.76 -5.92
C GLU A 46 -13.86 8.38 -5.42
N PRO A 47 -13.07 7.75 -4.52
CA PRO A 47 -13.50 6.52 -3.86
C PRO A 47 -14.86 6.70 -3.21
N LYS A 48 -15.73 5.70 -3.34
CA LYS A 48 -17.09 5.75 -2.77
C LYS A 48 -17.07 5.73 -1.25
N GLU A 49 -16.12 5.02 -0.67
CA GLU A 49 -15.95 4.86 0.77
C GLU A 49 -14.49 4.66 1.12
N SER A 50 -14.12 4.97 2.36
CA SER A 50 -12.83 4.63 2.94
C SER A 50 -12.97 4.23 4.40
N GLY A 51 -12.03 3.43 4.91
CA GLY A 51 -12.04 2.99 6.29
C GLY A 51 -10.75 2.27 6.68
N SER A 52 -10.62 1.96 7.95
CA SER A 52 -9.49 1.16 8.46
C SER A 52 -9.59 -0.30 8.00
N ILE A 53 -8.45 -0.96 7.92
CA ILE A 53 -8.35 -2.40 7.66
C ILE A 53 -7.12 -2.98 8.35
N SER A 54 -7.24 -4.20 8.89
CA SER A 54 -6.13 -5.01 9.33
C SER A 54 -5.80 -6.06 8.26
N ILE A 55 -4.53 -6.17 7.90
CA ILE A 55 -4.04 -7.06 6.85
C ILE A 55 -3.17 -8.14 7.52
N PRO A 56 -3.51 -9.45 7.37
CA PRO A 56 -2.80 -10.55 8.01
C PRO A 56 -1.53 -10.96 7.24
N HIS A 57 -0.71 -9.99 6.86
CA HIS A 57 0.57 -10.15 6.19
C HIS A 57 1.60 -9.20 6.83
N GLU A 58 2.82 -9.67 7.03
CA GLU A 58 3.89 -8.83 7.57
C GLU A 58 4.25 -7.70 6.61
N MET A 59 4.20 -6.46 7.10
CA MET A 59 4.72 -5.31 6.37
C MET A 59 6.22 -5.15 6.65
N TYR A 60 7.01 -4.97 5.59
CA TYR A 60 8.44 -4.74 5.67
C TYR A 60 8.89 -3.67 4.66
N PHE A 61 10.12 -3.16 4.82
CA PHE A 61 10.70 -2.16 3.93
C PHE A 61 11.89 -2.73 3.18
N ALA A 62 11.87 -2.60 1.86
CA ALA A 62 12.92 -3.11 0.99
C ALA A 62 13.12 -2.24 -0.25
N LYS A 63 14.13 -2.59 -1.03
CA LYS A 63 14.57 -1.93 -2.27
C LYS A 63 15.01 -0.48 -2.05
N GLU A 64 15.40 0.16 -3.13
CA GLU A 64 15.71 1.59 -3.18
C GLU A 64 14.68 2.31 -4.03
N SER A 65 14.17 3.43 -3.53
CA SER A 65 13.23 4.27 -4.25
C SER A 65 13.84 5.64 -4.56
N PRO A 66 14.06 5.96 -5.84
CA PRO A 66 14.49 7.32 -6.22
C PRO A 66 13.51 8.41 -5.79
N THR A 67 12.22 8.08 -5.70
CA THR A 67 11.17 9.00 -5.23
C THR A 67 11.33 9.34 -3.74
N TRP A 68 11.96 8.46 -2.96
CA TRP A 68 12.15 8.55 -1.53
C TRP A 68 13.64 8.51 -1.16
N ASN A 69 14.46 9.34 -1.83
CA ASN A 69 15.88 9.55 -1.53
C ASN A 69 16.71 8.26 -1.40
N GLY A 70 16.36 7.20 -2.14
CA GLY A 70 17.02 5.89 -2.04
C GLY A 70 16.51 5.04 -0.86
N GLY A 71 15.58 5.52 -0.05
CA GLY A 71 15.00 4.76 1.05
C GLY A 71 14.14 3.58 0.60
N GLY A 72 13.99 2.59 1.50
CA GLY A 72 13.13 1.44 1.31
C GLY A 72 11.65 1.82 1.22
N ILE A 73 10.90 1.06 0.43
CA ILE A 73 9.44 1.18 0.33
C ILE A 73 8.75 -0.05 0.90
N CYS A 74 7.48 0.10 1.28
CA CYS A 74 6.70 -0.97 1.88
C CYS A 74 6.39 -2.09 0.92
N PHE A 75 6.47 -3.31 1.44
CA PHE A 75 5.94 -4.54 0.86
C PHE A 75 5.20 -5.32 1.93
N LEU A 76 4.33 -6.24 1.51
CA LEU A 76 3.77 -7.29 2.36
C LEU A 76 4.51 -8.59 2.07
N HIS A 77 4.77 -9.38 3.11
CA HIS A 77 5.17 -10.77 2.92
C HIS A 77 4.07 -11.49 2.16
N PRO A 78 4.38 -12.24 1.08
CA PRO A 78 3.35 -12.91 0.29
C PRO A 78 2.57 -13.98 1.06
N GLU A 79 3.20 -14.60 2.05
CA GLU A 79 2.53 -15.58 2.92
C GLU A 79 1.71 -14.89 4.01
N LYS A 80 0.48 -15.36 4.17
CA LYS A 80 -0.44 -14.93 5.21
C LYS A 80 -0.05 -15.49 6.58
N ASP A 81 -0.12 -14.67 7.63
CA ASP A 81 0.00 -15.07 9.02
C ASP A 81 -1.09 -14.40 9.86
N GLU A 82 -2.04 -15.18 10.37
CA GLU A 82 -3.16 -14.70 11.18
C GLU A 82 -2.75 -14.09 12.53
N ASN A 83 -1.51 -14.27 12.96
CA ASN A 83 -0.98 -13.67 14.18
C ASN A 83 -0.39 -12.27 13.93
N ILE A 84 -0.30 -11.86 12.68
CA ILE A 84 0.26 -10.58 12.28
C ILE A 84 -0.86 -9.60 11.95
N GLU A 85 -0.67 -8.36 12.41
CA GLU A 85 -1.52 -7.25 12.07
C GLU A 85 -0.71 -6.16 11.38
N THR A 86 -1.02 -5.91 10.11
CA THR A 86 -0.56 -4.72 9.40
C THR A 86 -1.72 -3.76 9.25
N LEU A 87 -1.58 -2.59 9.86
CA LEU A 87 -2.57 -1.52 9.79
C LEU A 87 -2.57 -0.90 8.41
N GLY A 88 -3.74 -0.75 7.83
CA GLY A 88 -3.94 -0.19 6.51
C GLY A 88 -5.18 0.68 6.40
N ARG A 89 -5.37 1.25 5.23
CA ARG A 89 -6.60 1.94 4.84
C ARG A 89 -7.19 1.26 3.62
N ARG A 90 -8.50 1.08 3.60
CA ARG A 90 -9.23 0.57 2.44
C ARG A 90 -9.99 1.67 1.74
N TYR A 91 -10.06 1.59 0.42
CA TYR A 91 -10.85 2.48 -0.42
C TYR A 91 -11.75 1.66 -1.33
N LEU A 92 -13.04 1.99 -1.38
CA LEU A 92 -13.97 1.39 -2.34
C LEU A 92 -13.86 2.11 -3.67
N ILE A 93 -13.29 1.42 -4.65
CA ILE A 93 -13.01 1.94 -5.98
C ILE A 93 -13.56 1.00 -7.06
N THR A 94 -13.65 1.46 -8.30
CA THR A 94 -14.00 0.56 -9.41
C THR A 94 -12.87 -0.41 -9.72
N SER A 95 -13.19 -1.58 -10.26
CA SER A 95 -12.17 -2.53 -10.73
C SER A 95 -11.28 -1.91 -11.79
N GLY A 96 -11.81 -1.04 -12.66
CA GLY A 96 -11.02 -0.29 -13.64
C GLY A 96 -10.02 0.68 -12.98
N GLN A 97 -10.42 1.38 -11.92
CA GLN A 97 -9.50 2.22 -11.16
C GLN A 97 -8.39 1.40 -10.50
N PHE A 98 -8.70 0.21 -9.98
CA PHE A 98 -7.69 -0.68 -9.44
C PHE A 98 -6.68 -1.15 -10.49
N VAL A 99 -7.13 -1.50 -11.71
CA VAL A 99 -6.24 -1.83 -12.84
C VAL A 99 -5.33 -0.64 -13.19
N ASP A 100 -5.88 0.58 -13.27
CA ASP A 100 -5.11 1.79 -13.54
C ASP A 100 -4.10 2.09 -12.42
N LEU A 101 -4.45 1.83 -11.15
CA LEU A 101 -3.56 1.96 -9.99
C LEU A 101 -2.37 0.99 -10.09
N VAL A 102 -2.63 -0.28 -10.36
CA VAL A 102 -1.58 -1.31 -10.55
C VAL A 102 -0.66 -0.90 -11.70
N ARG A 103 -1.21 -0.44 -12.82
CA ARG A 103 -0.45 0.03 -13.96
C ARG A 103 0.49 1.21 -13.60
N GLN A 104 0.01 2.16 -12.80
CA GLN A 104 0.82 3.30 -12.33
C GLN A 104 1.96 2.85 -11.38
N GLU A 105 1.71 1.86 -10.51
CA GLU A 105 2.73 1.31 -9.60
C GLU A 105 3.79 0.50 -10.36
N LEU A 106 3.38 -0.27 -11.36
CA LEU A 106 4.29 -1.00 -12.24
C LEU A 106 5.04 -0.09 -13.23
N LYS A 107 4.62 1.17 -13.37
CA LYS A 107 5.13 2.12 -14.39
C LYS A 107 5.05 1.51 -15.80
N PHE A 108 3.99 0.79 -16.06
CA PHE A 108 3.77 0.10 -17.32
C PHE A 108 2.88 0.95 -18.24
N GLU A 109 3.32 1.14 -19.50
CA GLU A 109 2.60 1.96 -20.47
C GLU A 109 1.57 1.16 -21.30
N GLY A 110 1.63 -0.17 -21.24
CA GLY A 110 0.70 -1.05 -21.92
C GLY A 110 -0.62 -1.27 -21.20
N GLU A 111 -1.44 -2.13 -21.75
CA GLU A 111 -2.68 -2.60 -21.11
C GLU A 111 -2.37 -3.71 -20.11
N ILE A 112 -2.97 -3.64 -18.93
CA ILE A 112 -2.94 -4.68 -17.91
C ILE A 112 -4.33 -5.30 -17.85
N HIS A 113 -4.37 -6.62 -17.90
CA HIS A 113 -5.57 -7.39 -17.65
C HIS A 113 -5.45 -8.07 -16.28
N ILE A 114 -6.47 -7.95 -15.45
CA ILE A 114 -6.59 -8.62 -14.17
C ILE A 114 -7.82 -9.51 -14.23
N ASP A 115 -7.62 -10.81 -14.11
CA ASP A 115 -8.71 -11.76 -13.93
C ASP A 115 -9.06 -11.83 -12.44
N PHE A 116 -10.10 -11.10 -12.04
CA PHE A 116 -10.54 -11.05 -10.64
C PHE A 116 -11.15 -12.36 -10.15
N GLU A 117 -11.73 -13.17 -11.04
CA GLU A 117 -12.27 -14.49 -10.67
C GLU A 117 -11.11 -15.41 -10.33
N GLU A 118 -10.04 -15.43 -11.15
CA GLU A 118 -8.81 -16.18 -10.88
C GLU A 118 -8.12 -15.68 -9.60
N LEU A 119 -8.02 -14.35 -9.40
CA LEU A 119 -7.46 -13.76 -8.19
C LEU A 119 -8.20 -14.24 -6.93
N ILE A 120 -9.52 -14.27 -6.95
CA ILE A 120 -10.35 -14.71 -5.82
C ILE A 120 -10.20 -16.22 -5.60
N GLU A 121 -10.22 -17.02 -6.66
CA GLU A 121 -10.13 -18.47 -6.58
C GLU A 121 -8.78 -18.93 -6.02
N LYS A 122 -7.68 -18.33 -6.49
CA LYS A 122 -6.32 -18.70 -6.09
C LYS A 122 -5.84 -17.99 -4.82
N GLY A 123 -6.45 -16.85 -4.48
CA GLY A 123 -5.99 -15.96 -3.41
C GLY A 123 -4.87 -15.00 -3.84
N TYR A 124 -4.33 -15.16 -5.04
CA TYR A 124 -3.31 -14.28 -5.63
C TYR A 124 -3.40 -14.27 -7.16
N TYR A 125 -2.78 -13.24 -7.77
CA TYR A 125 -2.68 -13.11 -9.22
C TYR A 125 -1.37 -12.41 -9.62
N ASP A 126 -0.63 -13.00 -10.54
CA ASP A 126 0.63 -12.45 -11.02
C ASP A 126 0.38 -11.62 -12.27
N CYS A 127 0.41 -10.29 -12.11
CA CYS A 127 0.27 -9.34 -13.22
C CYS A 127 1.58 -9.21 -14.01
N MET A 128 2.73 -9.28 -13.31
CA MET A 128 4.05 -9.05 -13.90
C MET A 128 5.13 -9.57 -12.95
N SER A 129 5.69 -10.72 -13.23
CA SER A 129 6.67 -11.41 -12.38
C SER A 129 7.91 -10.60 -12.02
N ASP A 130 8.37 -9.72 -12.91
CA ASP A 130 9.52 -8.84 -12.66
C ASP A 130 9.10 -7.47 -12.09
N GLY A 131 7.81 -7.26 -11.85
CA GLY A 131 7.27 -6.01 -11.33
C GLY A 131 7.51 -5.84 -9.84
N ARG A 132 7.83 -4.62 -9.41
CA ARG A 132 8.03 -4.29 -7.99
C ARG A 132 6.80 -4.60 -7.13
N TYR A 133 5.61 -4.45 -7.70
CA TYR A 133 4.29 -4.73 -7.13
C TYR A 133 3.45 -5.58 -8.09
N GLY A 134 4.09 -6.61 -8.68
CA GLY A 134 3.50 -7.42 -9.72
C GLY A 134 2.54 -8.50 -9.22
N MET A 135 2.59 -8.84 -7.93
CA MET A 135 1.70 -9.82 -7.33
C MET A 135 0.53 -9.13 -6.65
N LEU A 136 -0.68 -9.51 -7.02
CA LEU A 136 -1.91 -9.11 -6.34
C LEU A 136 -2.28 -10.17 -5.29
N LEU A 137 -2.83 -9.71 -4.16
CA LEU A 137 -3.33 -10.57 -3.09
C LEU A 137 -4.83 -10.32 -2.91
N TYR A 138 -5.59 -11.39 -2.75
CA TYR A 138 -6.97 -11.36 -2.28
C TYR A 138 -7.00 -11.57 -0.76
N LEU A 139 -7.58 -10.62 -0.06
CA LEU A 139 -7.62 -10.58 1.40
C LEU A 139 -8.98 -10.99 2.00
N GLY A 140 -9.90 -11.46 1.18
CA GLY A 140 -11.27 -11.76 1.58
C GLY A 140 -12.28 -10.75 1.03
N GLU A 141 -13.43 -10.64 1.70
CA GLU A 141 -14.53 -9.77 1.26
C GLU A 141 -15.01 -8.85 2.37
N ILE A 142 -15.47 -7.67 1.97
CA ILE A 142 -16.20 -6.73 2.82
C ILE A 142 -17.46 -6.35 2.06
N GLU A 143 -18.63 -6.59 2.66
CA GLU A 143 -19.94 -6.29 2.07
C GLU A 143 -20.14 -6.90 0.68
N GLY A 144 -19.65 -8.14 0.51
CA GLY A 144 -19.76 -8.88 -0.76
C GLY A 144 -18.86 -8.35 -1.89
N LYS A 145 -17.91 -7.48 -1.59
CA LYS A 145 -16.91 -6.98 -2.55
C LYS A 145 -15.53 -7.48 -2.18
N PRO A 146 -14.71 -7.93 -3.15
CA PRO A 146 -13.37 -8.43 -2.89
C PRO A 146 -12.47 -7.33 -2.34
N VAL A 147 -11.67 -7.70 -1.35
CA VAL A 147 -10.57 -6.87 -0.81
C VAL A 147 -9.28 -7.30 -1.47
N VAL A 148 -8.61 -6.37 -2.13
CA VAL A 148 -7.42 -6.64 -2.93
C VAL A 148 -6.28 -5.68 -2.58
N THR A 149 -5.07 -6.16 -2.70
CA THR A 149 -3.84 -5.36 -2.57
C THR A 149 -2.77 -5.88 -3.52
N PHE A 150 -1.59 -5.28 -3.51
CA PHE A 150 -0.45 -5.73 -4.31
C PHE A 150 0.83 -5.71 -3.49
N THR A 151 1.76 -6.60 -3.84
CA THR A 151 3.08 -6.72 -3.23
C THR A 151 4.09 -7.30 -4.23
N SER A 152 5.30 -7.65 -3.76
CA SER A 152 6.27 -8.43 -4.53
C SER A 152 5.92 -9.92 -4.46
N GLU A 153 6.17 -10.64 -5.55
CA GLU A 153 5.98 -12.09 -5.66
C GLU A 153 6.78 -12.88 -4.59
N THR A 154 7.93 -12.36 -4.20
CA THR A 154 8.81 -13.00 -3.23
C THR A 154 9.14 -12.07 -2.08
N TYR A 155 9.46 -12.65 -0.91
CA TYR A 155 10.04 -11.91 0.19
C TYR A 155 11.44 -11.41 -0.17
N LEU A 156 11.65 -10.09 -0.07
CA LEU A 156 12.87 -9.41 -0.52
C LEU A 156 13.91 -9.30 0.61
N GLU A 157 14.24 -10.42 1.27
CA GLU A 157 15.12 -10.48 2.44
C GLU A 157 16.47 -9.79 2.21
N HIS A 158 17.09 -10.03 1.06
CA HIS A 158 18.41 -9.46 0.75
C HIS A 158 18.37 -7.99 0.31
N GLU A 159 17.16 -7.43 0.13
CA GLU A 159 16.95 -6.05 -0.29
C GLU A 159 16.36 -5.19 0.85
N ILE A 160 16.34 -5.69 2.10
CA ILE A 160 15.83 -4.94 3.25
C ILE A 160 16.57 -3.62 3.40
N ASN A 161 15.81 -2.53 3.40
CA ASN A 161 16.37 -1.17 3.42
C ASN A 161 15.58 -0.26 4.38
N LYS A 162 16.29 0.71 4.98
CA LYS A 162 15.71 1.75 5.83
C LYS A 162 14.74 2.62 5.02
N PRO A 163 13.50 2.85 5.47
CA PRO A 163 12.64 3.85 4.84
C PRO A 163 13.21 5.27 5.02
N ASP A 164 13.02 6.11 4.02
CA ASP A 164 13.30 7.55 4.12
C ASP A 164 12.36 8.22 5.13
N GLU A 165 12.81 9.27 5.82
CA GLU A 165 12.03 9.99 6.83
C GLU A 165 10.73 10.56 6.25
N ALA A 166 10.76 11.13 5.04
CA ALA A 166 9.58 11.70 4.40
C ALA A 166 8.55 10.61 4.03
N TYR A 167 9.05 9.42 3.61
CA TYR A 167 8.19 8.27 3.34
C TYR A 167 7.51 7.77 4.61
N LEU A 168 8.29 7.55 5.67
CA LEU A 168 7.77 7.07 6.95
C LEU A 168 6.81 8.09 7.60
N SER A 169 7.14 9.39 7.53
CA SER A 169 6.24 10.48 7.97
C SER A 169 4.91 10.48 7.23
N THR A 170 4.92 10.17 5.92
CA THR A 170 3.68 10.06 5.13
C THR A 170 2.81 8.91 5.62
N ILE A 171 3.41 7.76 5.95
CA ILE A 171 2.69 6.60 6.51
C ILE A 171 2.13 6.95 7.89
N ILE A 172 2.94 7.57 8.77
CA ILE A 172 2.52 7.98 10.12
C ILE A 172 1.30 8.89 10.04
N LYS A 173 1.36 9.94 9.22
CA LYS A 173 0.22 10.87 9.02
C LYS A 173 -1.02 10.15 8.50
N GLY A 174 -0.86 9.23 7.56
CA GLY A 174 -1.97 8.43 7.05
C GLY A 174 -2.58 7.52 8.12
N LEU A 175 -1.76 6.89 8.97
CA LEU A 175 -2.25 6.10 10.11
C LEU A 175 -3.00 6.97 11.12
N GLN A 176 -2.52 8.17 11.41
CA GLN A 176 -3.20 9.12 12.31
C GLN A 176 -4.53 9.65 11.75
N GLU A 177 -4.69 9.70 10.42
CA GLU A 177 -5.97 10.08 9.80
C GLU A 177 -7.07 9.04 10.01
N ILE A 178 -6.71 7.76 10.11
CA ILE A 178 -7.70 6.66 10.09
C ILE A 178 -7.77 5.90 11.42
N TYR A 179 -6.74 6.02 12.25
CA TYR A 179 -6.65 5.38 13.56
C TYR A 179 -6.40 6.43 14.64
N ASP A 180 -7.08 6.30 15.75
CA ASP A 180 -6.82 7.11 16.95
C ASP A 180 -5.64 6.52 17.74
N LEU A 181 -4.43 6.63 17.17
CA LEU A 181 -3.21 6.08 17.74
C LEU A 181 -2.36 7.16 18.40
N GLU A 182 -2.05 6.95 19.67
CA GLU A 182 -1.06 7.77 20.38
C GLU A 182 0.36 7.52 19.85
N GLU A 183 1.27 8.48 20.04
CA GLU A 183 2.69 8.38 19.62
C GLU A 183 3.36 7.08 20.09
N GLN A 184 3.11 6.65 21.32
CA GLN A 184 3.67 5.41 21.87
C GLN A 184 3.12 4.15 21.19
N GLN A 185 1.87 4.17 20.73
CA GLN A 185 1.27 3.06 19.99
C GLN A 185 1.85 2.98 18.57
N LEU A 186 1.99 4.11 17.91
CA LEU A 186 2.66 4.23 16.61
C LEU A 186 4.11 3.76 16.69
N HIS A 187 4.85 4.18 17.71
CA HIS A 187 6.22 3.74 17.94
C HIS A 187 6.30 2.21 18.07
N ARG A 188 5.49 1.60 18.95
CA ARG A 188 5.46 0.14 19.12
C ARG A 188 5.06 -0.61 17.86
N TYR A 189 4.16 -0.04 17.07
CA TYR A 189 3.73 -0.62 15.80
C TYR A 189 4.85 -0.59 14.76
N LEU A 190 5.43 0.58 14.52
CA LEU A 190 6.47 0.77 13.50
C LEU A 190 7.80 0.10 13.86
N HIS A 191 8.18 0.13 15.15
CA HIS A 191 9.41 -0.50 15.62
C HIS A 191 9.45 -2.02 15.40
N LYS A 192 8.30 -2.67 15.26
CA LYS A 192 8.23 -4.10 14.93
C LYS A 192 8.44 -4.41 13.45
N LYS A 193 8.39 -3.40 12.57
CA LYS A 193 8.44 -3.62 11.12
C LYS A 193 9.88 -3.81 10.65
N THR A 194 10.10 -4.87 9.87
CA THR A 194 11.40 -5.17 9.26
C THR A 194 11.84 -4.04 8.33
N GLY A 195 13.09 -3.59 8.49
CA GLY A 195 13.62 -2.38 7.84
C GLY A 195 13.52 -1.13 8.73
N VAL A 196 12.62 -1.10 9.73
CA VAL A 196 12.60 -0.09 10.81
C VAL A 196 13.40 -0.60 12.00
N ASN A 197 13.00 -1.75 12.57
CA ASN A 197 13.59 -2.32 13.80
C ASN A 197 15.11 -2.52 13.74
N SER A 198 15.66 -2.86 12.58
CA SER A 198 17.07 -3.16 12.38
C SER A 198 17.90 -2.00 11.84
N LYS A 199 17.25 -0.88 11.45
CA LYS A 199 17.88 0.21 10.67
C LYS A 199 17.64 1.61 11.25
N ILE A 200 16.67 1.78 12.15
CA ILE A 200 16.34 3.07 12.79
C ILE A 200 16.49 2.91 14.30
N HIS A 201 17.23 3.82 14.93
CA HIS A 201 17.34 3.84 16.39
C HIS A 201 15.99 4.22 17.02
N GLU A 202 15.67 3.67 18.19
CA GLU A 202 14.38 3.91 18.88
C GLU A 202 14.12 5.40 19.10
N ASP A 203 15.11 6.16 19.57
CA ASP A 203 15.00 7.60 19.81
C ASP A 203 14.75 8.37 18.50
N GLU A 204 15.42 7.97 17.39
CA GLU A 204 15.24 8.55 16.07
C GLU A 204 13.79 8.34 15.58
N LEU A 205 13.28 7.12 15.74
CA LEU A 205 11.91 6.79 15.36
C LEU A 205 10.90 7.62 16.18
N PHE A 206 11.13 7.76 17.49
CA PHE A 206 10.24 8.50 18.37
C PHE A 206 10.21 10.01 18.02
N GLU A 207 11.37 10.62 17.75
CA GLU A 207 11.44 12.01 17.30
C GLU A 207 10.78 12.21 15.92
N LEU A 208 10.88 11.24 15.04
CA LEU A 208 10.22 11.29 13.73
C LEU A 208 8.69 11.23 13.88
N ILE A 209 8.17 10.38 14.77
CA ILE A 209 6.74 10.30 15.05
C ILE A 209 6.24 11.64 15.60
N LYS A 210 6.93 12.24 16.59
CA LYS A 210 6.56 13.55 17.14
C LYS A 210 6.53 14.67 16.10
N LYS A 211 7.49 14.66 15.17
CA LYS A 211 7.52 15.68 14.09
C LYS A 211 6.39 15.47 13.07
N ALA A 212 5.92 14.25 12.90
CA ALA A 212 4.85 13.92 11.97
C ALA A 212 3.47 14.17 12.56
N SER A 213 3.32 14.09 13.90
CA SER A 213 2.09 14.41 14.63
C SER A 213 1.89 15.90 14.72
#